data_e01521e23bf2240bbbd8c04e3d681826
#
_entry.id   e01521e23bf2240bbbd8c04e3d681826
#
_cell.length_a   1.000
_cell.length_b   1.000
_cell.length_c   1.000
_cell.angle_alpha   90.00
_cell.angle_beta   90.00
_cell.angle_gamma   90.00
#
_symmetry.space_group_name_H-M   'P 1'
#
loop_
_entity.id
_entity.type
_entity.pdbx_description
1 polymer ?
#
loop_
_entity_poly.entity_id
_entity_poly.type
_entity_poly.pdbx_seq_one_letter_code
_entity_poly.pdbx_strand_id
1 'polypeptide(L)'
;MSKDKNPAGGGQAVPPARITPRSPPPLQASRPASPEEAAAKRQAREQRDAQVRGVTSIHEMRDAIRSAARALPAIAEVPRVRALDAAAFRARAAQGLPFLITGIVDRWPLCALTPQTLRDRYSEVRVRARVGDYINTAFAADRAMRDMSMGEYLDLVAVETQDLPPYLGNLELRELNNMCHWPTYFDKMGPPRFWIGPARTVTPLHCDYDDNIFAQIWGTKRIFLSPPHHDEFLYPNEANAILFGSPFDPEAPDFDRFPLARQAAMIECVVNPGDMLYVPAGWYHQVRALTFSLSSNRWARSMPFALNGDASLRRGDR
;
A
#
# COMPACT_ATOMS: atom_id res chain seq x y z
N MET A 1 -31.60 73.62 -9.39
CA MET A 1 -31.00 73.73 -10.73
C MET A 1 -29.73 72.94 -10.74
N SER A 2 -29.61 72.20 -11.68
CA SER A 2 -28.48 71.39 -12.25
C SER A 2 -28.53 69.90 -11.87
N LYS A 3 -28.83 69.10 -12.87
CA LYS A 3 -28.77 67.66 -12.94
C LYS A 3 -27.39 67.28 -13.41
N ASP A 4 -26.75 66.36 -12.73
CA ASP A 4 -25.63 65.62 -13.34
C ASP A 4 -25.94 64.13 -13.37
N LYS A 5 -25.86 63.60 -14.57
CA LYS A 5 -26.10 62.22 -14.93
C LYS A 5 -24.78 61.45 -14.80
N ASN A 6 -24.84 60.33 -14.12
CA ASN A 6 -23.76 59.33 -14.10
C ASN A 6 -24.08 58.21 -15.11
N PRO A 7 -23.21 57.86 -16.04
CA PRO A 7 -23.44 56.75 -16.97
C PRO A 7 -22.94 55.42 -16.36
N ALA A 8 -23.84 54.46 -16.35
CA ALA A 8 -23.57 53.10 -15.99
C ALA A 8 -22.62 52.43 -17.02
N GLY A 9 -21.43 52.03 -16.59
CA GLY A 9 -20.54 51.18 -17.34
C GLY A 9 -20.84 49.71 -17.09
N GLY A 10 -21.54 49.05 -18.01
CA GLY A 10 -21.77 47.61 -17.97
C GLY A 10 -20.47 46.85 -18.32
N GLY A 11 -19.78 46.34 -17.34
CA GLY A 11 -18.69 45.36 -17.54
C GLY A 11 -19.32 44.00 -17.79
N GLN A 12 -19.25 43.49 -19.02
CA GLN A 12 -19.56 42.09 -19.32
C GLN A 12 -18.50 41.19 -18.70
N ALA A 13 -18.89 40.34 -17.75
CA ALA A 13 -18.07 39.30 -17.20
C ALA A 13 -17.79 38.25 -18.30
N VAL A 14 -16.52 38.09 -18.64
CA VAL A 14 -16.05 37.02 -19.54
C VAL A 14 -16.20 35.71 -18.76
N PRO A 15 -16.92 34.69 -19.26
CA PRO A 15 -17.02 33.40 -18.59
C PRO A 15 -15.65 32.70 -18.57
N PRO A 16 -15.33 31.98 -17.49
CA PRO A 16 -14.05 31.27 -17.40
C PRO A 16 -13.96 30.21 -18.50
N ALA A 17 -12.83 30.16 -19.16
CA ALA A 17 -12.51 29.20 -20.22
C ALA A 17 -12.73 27.78 -19.68
N ARG A 18 -13.59 27.01 -20.34
CA ARG A 18 -13.75 25.57 -20.10
C ARG A 18 -12.41 24.88 -20.38
N ILE A 19 -11.72 24.44 -19.33
CA ILE A 19 -10.57 23.55 -19.46
C ILE A 19 -11.13 22.17 -19.88
N THR A 20 -11.08 21.86 -21.16
CA THR A 20 -11.35 20.51 -21.65
C THR A 20 -10.22 19.59 -21.13
N PRO A 21 -10.55 18.49 -20.44
CA PRO A 21 -9.54 17.54 -20.03
C PRO A 21 -8.82 16.98 -21.27
N ARG A 22 -7.53 17.17 -21.36
CA ARG A 22 -6.73 16.49 -22.40
C ARG A 22 -6.86 14.98 -22.20
N SER A 23 -7.20 14.28 -23.26
CA SER A 23 -7.19 12.81 -23.27
C SER A 23 -5.80 12.34 -22.85
N PRO A 24 -5.69 11.34 -21.95
CA PRO A 24 -4.41 10.78 -21.57
C PRO A 24 -3.73 10.17 -22.82
N PRO A 25 -2.39 10.18 -22.88
CA PRO A 25 -1.67 9.57 -23.99
C PRO A 25 -1.97 8.07 -24.07
N PRO A 26 -1.94 7.48 -25.29
CA PRO A 26 -2.19 6.04 -25.46
C PRO A 26 -1.14 5.23 -24.70
N LEU A 27 -1.62 4.15 -24.07
CA LEU A 27 -0.86 3.24 -23.24
C LEU A 27 0.10 2.41 -24.10
N GLN A 28 1.39 2.42 -23.78
CA GLN A 28 2.31 1.37 -24.24
C GLN A 28 2.20 0.20 -23.27
N ALA A 29 1.60 -0.90 -23.73
CA ALA A 29 1.56 -2.14 -22.98
C ALA A 29 2.98 -2.63 -22.72
N SER A 30 3.39 -2.66 -21.45
CA SER A 30 4.65 -3.31 -21.09
C SER A 30 4.47 -4.81 -21.19
N ARG A 31 5.29 -5.48 -22.00
CA ARG A 31 5.36 -6.93 -22.09
C ARG A 31 5.57 -7.49 -20.67
N PRO A 32 4.79 -8.51 -20.24
CA PRO A 32 5.06 -9.19 -18.98
C PRO A 32 6.49 -9.74 -18.99
N ALA A 33 7.24 -9.49 -17.90
CA ALA A 33 8.59 -10.00 -17.77
C ALA A 33 8.56 -11.54 -17.74
N SER A 34 9.51 -12.19 -18.41
CA SER A 34 9.66 -13.65 -18.31
C SER A 34 10.00 -14.03 -16.84
N PRO A 35 9.76 -15.30 -16.43
CA PRO A 35 10.16 -15.75 -15.10
C PRO A 35 11.64 -15.48 -14.78
N GLU A 36 12.53 -15.63 -15.77
CA GLU A 36 13.97 -15.34 -15.65
C GLU A 36 14.23 -13.84 -15.50
N GLU A 37 13.58 -12.98 -16.30
CA GLU A 37 13.68 -11.53 -16.17
C GLU A 37 13.15 -11.05 -14.82
N ALA A 38 12.08 -11.68 -14.32
CA ALA A 38 11.53 -11.38 -13.00
C ALA A 38 12.49 -11.80 -11.88
N ALA A 39 13.12 -12.97 -12.00
CA ALA A 39 14.12 -13.47 -11.05
C ALA A 39 15.37 -12.58 -11.06
N ALA A 40 15.89 -12.22 -12.24
CA ALA A 40 17.06 -11.35 -12.36
C ALA A 40 16.80 -9.95 -11.79
N LYS A 41 15.63 -9.37 -12.06
CA LYS A 41 15.22 -8.08 -11.48
C LYS A 41 15.10 -8.16 -9.95
N ARG A 42 14.59 -9.28 -9.44
CA ARG A 42 14.48 -9.51 -7.99
C ARG A 42 15.88 -9.57 -7.38
N GLN A 43 16.78 -10.39 -7.90
CA GLN A 43 18.13 -10.53 -7.41
C GLN A 43 18.92 -9.21 -7.45
N ALA A 44 18.82 -8.45 -8.55
CA ALA A 44 19.44 -7.13 -8.68
C ALA A 44 18.87 -6.13 -7.68
N ARG A 45 17.57 -6.21 -7.37
CA ARG A 45 16.92 -5.41 -6.33
C ARG A 45 17.44 -5.79 -4.94
N GLU A 46 17.50 -7.07 -4.64
CA GLU A 46 17.99 -7.62 -3.37
C GLU A 46 19.44 -7.17 -3.08
N GLN A 47 20.33 -7.31 -4.06
CA GLN A 47 21.72 -6.88 -3.96
C GLN A 47 21.82 -5.36 -3.73
N ARG A 48 21.07 -4.58 -4.48
CA ARG A 48 21.04 -3.12 -4.31
C ARG A 48 20.47 -2.72 -2.95
N ASP A 49 19.42 -3.41 -2.48
CA ASP A 49 18.76 -3.13 -1.21
C ASP A 49 19.68 -3.45 -0.03
N ALA A 50 20.40 -4.57 -0.08
CA ALA A 50 21.44 -4.91 0.90
C ALA A 50 22.57 -3.87 0.90
N GLN A 51 23.03 -3.45 -0.27
CA GLN A 51 24.09 -2.45 -0.40
C GLN A 51 23.69 -1.06 0.12
N VAL A 52 22.44 -0.65 -0.12
CA VAL A 52 21.91 0.66 0.33
C VAL A 52 21.69 0.68 1.84
N ARG A 53 21.32 -0.43 2.45
CA ARG A 53 21.02 -0.50 3.89
C ARG A 53 22.23 -0.76 4.77
N GLY A 54 23.37 -1.16 4.18
CA GLY A 54 24.55 -1.53 4.93
C GLY A 54 24.39 -2.82 5.74
N VAL A 55 23.31 -3.58 5.52
CA VAL A 55 23.07 -4.91 6.09
C VAL A 55 23.23 -5.97 5.02
N THR A 56 23.77 -7.12 5.38
CA THR A 56 24.10 -8.19 4.45
C THR A 56 22.94 -9.18 4.24
N SER A 57 21.96 -9.18 5.11
CA SER A 57 20.83 -10.11 5.04
C SER A 57 19.53 -9.53 5.58
N ILE A 58 18.41 -10.10 5.15
CA ILE A 58 17.08 -9.80 5.69
C ILE A 58 16.96 -10.21 7.16
N HIS A 59 17.71 -11.23 7.59
CA HIS A 59 17.73 -11.68 8.98
C HIS A 59 18.33 -10.62 9.90
N GLU A 60 19.46 -10.00 9.52
CA GLU A 60 20.06 -8.90 10.29
C GLU A 60 19.11 -7.72 10.41
N MET A 61 18.38 -7.39 9.31
CA MET A 61 17.36 -6.36 9.32
C MET A 61 16.22 -6.70 10.27
N ARG A 62 15.74 -7.94 10.23
CA ARG A 62 14.71 -8.45 11.13
C ARG A 62 15.12 -8.32 12.59
N ASP A 63 16.32 -8.76 12.92
CA ASP A 63 16.82 -8.77 14.30
C ASP A 63 17.01 -7.33 14.83
N ALA A 64 17.49 -6.42 14.00
CA ALA A 64 17.62 -5.00 14.34
C ALA A 64 16.23 -4.36 14.62
N ILE A 65 15.25 -4.61 13.76
CA ILE A 65 13.90 -4.09 13.92
C ILE A 65 13.21 -4.68 15.16
N ARG A 66 13.31 -5.99 15.37
CA ARG A 66 12.78 -6.66 16.57
C ARG A 66 13.37 -6.08 17.85
N SER A 67 14.69 -5.89 17.87
CA SER A 67 15.38 -5.31 19.01
C SER A 67 14.90 -3.91 19.31
N ALA A 68 14.83 -3.05 18.31
CA ALA A 68 14.29 -1.69 18.45
C ALA A 68 12.82 -1.67 18.91
N ALA A 69 12.02 -2.60 18.38
CA ALA A 69 10.59 -2.66 18.68
C ALA A 69 10.26 -3.09 20.11
N ARG A 70 11.19 -3.71 20.84
CA ARG A 70 10.98 -4.08 22.26
C ARG A 70 10.75 -2.87 23.17
N ALA A 71 11.21 -1.69 22.75
CA ALA A 71 11.00 -0.44 23.47
C ALA A 71 9.70 0.28 23.08
N LEU A 72 8.94 -0.24 22.09
CA LEU A 72 7.70 0.39 21.66
C LEU A 72 6.62 0.23 22.75
N PRO A 73 5.82 1.26 23.01
CA PRO A 73 4.66 1.11 23.87
C PRO A 73 3.61 0.23 23.23
N ALA A 74 2.89 -0.54 24.05
CA ALA A 74 1.72 -1.25 23.59
C ALA A 74 0.62 -0.27 23.17
N ILE A 75 -0.03 -0.53 22.04
CA ILE A 75 -1.21 0.22 21.60
C ILE A 75 -2.40 -0.71 21.46
N ALA A 76 -3.57 -0.25 21.87
CA ALA A 76 -4.82 -1.00 21.72
C ALA A 76 -5.53 -0.71 20.41
N GLU A 77 -5.27 0.44 19.81
CA GLU A 77 -5.87 0.90 18.55
C GLU A 77 -4.87 1.71 17.73
N VAL A 78 -5.12 1.81 16.43
CA VAL A 78 -4.34 2.65 15.51
C VAL A 78 -4.87 4.09 15.60
N PRO A 79 -4.07 5.05 16.10
CA PRO A 79 -4.53 6.42 16.28
C PRO A 79 -4.80 7.09 14.93
N ARG A 80 -5.87 7.91 14.87
CA ARG A 80 -6.21 8.74 13.71
C ARG A 80 -5.72 10.16 13.92
N VAL A 81 -5.03 10.71 12.92
CA VAL A 81 -4.55 12.09 12.92
C VAL A 81 -5.01 12.81 11.66
N ARG A 82 -5.19 14.11 11.75
CA ARG A 82 -5.49 14.93 10.58
C ARG A 82 -4.21 15.20 9.78
N ALA A 83 -4.36 15.60 8.52
CA ALA A 83 -3.27 15.90 7.61
C ALA A 83 -2.04 16.50 8.29
N LEU A 84 -0.91 15.84 8.16
CA LEU A 84 0.37 16.23 8.71
C LEU A 84 1.24 16.88 7.62
N ASP A 85 2.04 17.86 8.00
CA ASP A 85 3.18 18.25 7.18
C ASP A 85 4.32 17.20 7.29
N ALA A 86 5.35 17.35 6.46
CA ALA A 86 6.43 16.38 6.40
C ALA A 86 7.25 16.28 7.70
N ALA A 87 7.40 17.38 8.44
CA ALA A 87 8.15 17.39 9.70
C ALA A 87 7.38 16.67 10.81
N ALA A 88 6.09 17.00 10.96
CA ALA A 88 5.20 16.35 11.92
C ALA A 88 5.02 14.84 11.61
N PHE A 89 4.93 14.48 10.33
CA PHE A 89 4.91 13.09 9.93
C PHE A 89 6.18 12.35 10.35
N ARG A 90 7.36 12.87 10.02
CA ARG A 90 8.65 12.23 10.37
C ARG A 90 8.85 12.11 11.88
N ALA A 91 8.49 13.12 12.64
CA ALA A 91 8.55 13.07 14.11
C ALA A 91 7.66 11.95 14.68
N ARG A 92 6.48 11.74 14.09
CA ARG A 92 5.57 10.68 14.50
C ARG A 92 6.03 9.29 14.01
N ALA A 93 6.49 9.19 12.78
CA ALA A 93 7.03 7.94 12.22
C ALA A 93 8.25 7.42 13.01
N ALA A 94 9.08 8.34 13.54
CA ALA A 94 10.21 8.01 14.41
C ALA A 94 9.81 7.30 15.71
N GLN A 95 8.55 7.37 16.12
CA GLN A 95 8.02 6.62 17.26
C GLN A 95 7.82 5.12 16.96
N GLY A 96 7.88 4.70 15.71
CA GLY A 96 7.78 3.30 15.31
C GLY A 96 6.39 2.69 15.43
N LEU A 97 5.36 3.50 15.54
CA LEU A 97 3.96 3.06 15.69
C LEU A 97 3.15 3.35 14.42
N PRO A 98 2.22 2.47 14.03
CA PRO A 98 1.31 2.74 12.92
C PRO A 98 0.32 3.85 13.30
N PHE A 99 -0.13 4.61 12.30
CA PHE A 99 -1.18 5.62 12.46
C PHE A 99 -1.91 5.89 11.15
N LEU A 100 -3.18 6.28 11.26
CA LEU A 100 -4.03 6.71 10.15
C LEU A 100 -3.98 8.23 10.00
N ILE A 101 -3.88 8.70 8.75
CA ILE A 101 -3.91 10.11 8.37
C ILE A 101 -5.18 10.35 7.55
N THR A 102 -5.95 11.37 7.91
CA THR A 102 -7.16 11.79 7.20
C THR A 102 -6.97 13.15 6.53
N GLY A 103 -7.80 13.47 5.52
CA GLY A 103 -7.81 14.79 4.87
C GLY A 103 -6.69 14.99 3.83
N ILE A 104 -6.11 13.91 3.30
CA ILE A 104 -5.10 13.95 2.23
C ILE A 104 -5.62 13.23 0.98
N VAL A 105 -5.97 11.95 1.12
CA VAL A 105 -6.32 11.08 -0.01
C VAL A 105 -7.62 11.50 -0.66
N ASP A 106 -8.58 11.98 0.12
CA ASP A 106 -9.87 12.50 -0.34
C ASP A 106 -9.76 13.64 -1.37
N ARG A 107 -8.60 14.30 -1.44
CA ARG A 107 -8.30 15.37 -2.40
C ARG A 107 -7.62 14.88 -3.69
N TRP A 108 -7.34 13.60 -3.79
CA TRP A 108 -6.67 13.08 -4.97
C TRP A 108 -7.63 12.97 -6.15
N PRO A 109 -7.21 13.34 -7.38
CA PRO A 109 -7.99 13.11 -8.59
C PRO A 109 -8.42 11.64 -8.74
N LEU A 110 -7.64 10.71 -8.21
CA LEU A 110 -7.93 9.28 -8.25
C LEU A 110 -9.24 8.92 -7.53
N CYS A 111 -9.67 9.69 -6.53
CA CYS A 111 -10.92 9.45 -5.81
C CYS A 111 -12.18 9.69 -6.67
N ALA A 112 -12.05 10.40 -7.77
CA ALA A 112 -13.12 10.55 -8.77
C ALA A 112 -13.24 9.34 -9.71
N LEU A 113 -12.28 8.42 -9.70
CA LEU A 113 -12.33 7.20 -10.49
C LEU A 113 -13.32 6.24 -9.85
N THR A 114 -14.28 5.76 -10.63
CA THR A 114 -15.23 4.72 -10.21
C THR A 114 -14.91 3.41 -10.90
N PRO A 115 -15.42 2.25 -10.45
CA PRO A 115 -15.30 0.99 -11.19
C PRO A 115 -15.77 1.12 -12.65
N GLN A 116 -16.84 1.87 -12.92
CA GLN A 116 -17.32 2.11 -14.27
C GLN A 116 -16.34 2.94 -15.10
N THR A 117 -15.81 4.05 -14.55
CA THR A 117 -14.79 4.87 -15.23
C THR A 117 -13.48 4.10 -15.45
N LEU A 118 -13.12 3.21 -14.51
CA LEU A 118 -11.98 2.32 -14.66
C LEU A 118 -12.19 1.39 -15.88
N ARG A 119 -13.39 0.82 -16.00
CA ARG A 119 -13.77 0.01 -17.16
C ARG A 119 -13.73 0.81 -18.45
N ASP A 120 -14.40 1.96 -18.49
CA ASP A 120 -14.58 2.75 -19.73
C ASP A 120 -13.24 3.26 -20.29
N ARG A 121 -12.27 3.57 -19.42
CA ARG A 121 -11.02 4.20 -19.82
C ARG A 121 -9.83 3.24 -19.89
N TYR A 122 -9.90 2.13 -19.17
CA TYR A 122 -8.73 1.25 -18.95
C TYR A 122 -9.03 -0.23 -19.22
N SER A 123 -10.15 -0.56 -19.92
CA SER A 123 -10.53 -1.96 -20.18
C SER A 123 -9.46 -2.76 -20.89
N GLU A 124 -8.68 -2.13 -21.79
CA GLU A 124 -7.63 -2.80 -22.56
C GLU A 124 -6.30 -2.96 -21.81
N VAL A 125 -6.16 -2.37 -20.63
CA VAL A 125 -4.93 -2.49 -19.83
C VAL A 125 -4.72 -3.95 -19.44
N ARG A 126 -3.54 -4.48 -19.76
CA ARG A 126 -3.17 -5.84 -19.37
C ARG A 126 -2.84 -5.89 -17.89
N VAL A 127 -3.49 -6.80 -17.19
CA VAL A 127 -3.32 -7.04 -15.76
C VAL A 127 -3.08 -8.51 -15.48
N ARG A 128 -2.57 -8.80 -14.30
CA ARG A 128 -2.29 -10.16 -13.85
C ARG A 128 -2.93 -10.39 -12.50
N ALA A 129 -3.98 -11.21 -12.48
CA ALA A 129 -4.73 -11.52 -11.27
C ALA A 129 -4.14 -12.73 -10.53
N ARG A 130 -4.13 -12.65 -9.22
CA ARG A 130 -3.95 -13.82 -8.35
C ARG A 130 -5.23 -14.63 -8.41
N VAL A 131 -5.11 -15.94 -8.57
CA VAL A 131 -6.24 -16.87 -8.65
C VAL A 131 -5.96 -18.12 -7.80
N GLY A 132 -7.02 -18.90 -7.52
CA GLY A 132 -6.90 -20.10 -6.70
C GLY A 132 -6.54 -19.79 -5.25
N ASP A 133 -5.83 -20.70 -4.58
CA ASP A 133 -5.42 -20.55 -3.19
C ASP A 133 -4.21 -19.63 -3.04
N TYR A 134 -4.40 -18.35 -3.34
CA TYR A 134 -3.33 -17.36 -3.19
C TYR A 134 -3.10 -16.92 -1.74
N ILE A 135 -3.84 -17.41 -0.76
CA ILE A 135 -3.55 -17.21 0.66
C ILE A 135 -2.33 -18.03 1.05
N ASN A 136 -2.38 -19.33 0.84
CA ASN A 136 -1.27 -20.22 1.20
C ASN A 136 -0.06 -20.06 0.28
N THR A 137 -0.26 -19.59 -0.94
CA THR A 137 0.81 -19.39 -1.93
C THR A 137 1.15 -17.92 -2.18
N ALA A 138 0.69 -17.00 -1.33
CA ALA A 138 0.75 -15.55 -1.56
C ALA A 138 2.13 -15.04 -1.95
N PHE A 139 3.17 -15.58 -1.33
CA PHE A 139 4.56 -15.16 -1.50
C PHE A 139 5.41 -16.17 -2.27
N ALA A 140 4.83 -17.32 -2.66
CA ALA A 140 5.51 -18.33 -3.45
C ALA A 140 5.80 -17.83 -4.87
N ALA A 141 6.90 -18.29 -5.45
CA ALA A 141 7.31 -17.90 -6.79
C ALA A 141 6.36 -18.46 -7.86
N ASP A 142 5.79 -19.63 -7.60
CA ASP A 142 4.90 -20.41 -8.47
C ASP A 142 3.40 -20.20 -8.21
N ARG A 143 3.05 -19.16 -7.40
CA ARG A 143 1.64 -18.83 -7.13
C ARG A 143 0.85 -18.70 -8.43
N ALA A 144 -0.39 -19.21 -8.43
CA ALA A 144 -1.27 -19.18 -9.57
C ALA A 144 -1.65 -17.73 -9.96
N MET A 145 -1.36 -17.38 -11.20
CA MET A 145 -1.64 -16.07 -11.77
C MET A 145 -2.35 -16.24 -13.11
N ARG A 146 -3.28 -15.34 -13.42
CA ARG A 146 -4.00 -15.32 -14.71
C ARG A 146 -3.82 -13.95 -15.37
N ASP A 147 -3.31 -13.96 -16.60
CA ASP A 147 -3.18 -12.75 -17.43
C ASP A 147 -4.52 -12.49 -18.14
N MET A 148 -4.98 -11.24 -18.09
CA MET A 148 -6.24 -10.79 -18.71
C MET A 148 -6.21 -9.28 -18.93
N SER A 149 -7.22 -8.72 -19.59
CA SER A 149 -7.43 -7.29 -19.63
C SER A 149 -8.14 -6.82 -18.34
N MET A 150 -8.08 -5.52 -18.06
CA MET A 150 -8.81 -4.93 -16.93
C MET A 150 -10.33 -5.12 -17.12
N GLY A 151 -10.81 -5.00 -18.35
CA GLY A 151 -12.22 -5.25 -18.68
C GLY A 151 -12.65 -6.67 -18.35
N GLU A 152 -11.88 -7.67 -18.83
CA GLU A 152 -12.12 -9.09 -18.52
C GLU A 152 -12.07 -9.36 -17.00
N TYR A 153 -11.15 -8.71 -16.28
CA TYR A 153 -11.09 -8.82 -14.83
C TYR A 153 -12.34 -8.28 -14.16
N LEU A 154 -12.78 -7.08 -14.55
CA LEU A 154 -13.96 -6.44 -13.97
C LEU A 154 -15.23 -7.24 -14.28
N ASP A 155 -15.35 -7.86 -15.47
CA ASP A 155 -16.45 -8.78 -15.81
C ASP A 155 -16.40 -10.03 -14.94
N LEU A 156 -15.23 -10.63 -14.79
CA LEU A 156 -15.03 -11.83 -13.99
C LEU A 156 -15.48 -11.61 -12.55
N VAL A 157 -15.00 -10.52 -11.90
CA VAL A 157 -15.32 -10.28 -10.48
C VAL A 157 -16.73 -9.74 -10.23
N ALA A 158 -17.41 -9.24 -11.26
CA ALA A 158 -18.82 -8.82 -11.17
C ALA A 158 -19.78 -9.99 -10.94
N VAL A 159 -19.43 -11.20 -11.43
CA VAL A 159 -20.23 -12.43 -11.31
C VAL A 159 -19.61 -13.47 -10.39
N GLU A 160 -18.47 -13.13 -9.78
CA GLU A 160 -17.70 -14.07 -8.96
C GLU A 160 -18.37 -14.31 -7.60
N THR A 161 -18.52 -15.57 -7.24
CA THR A 161 -19.14 -16.00 -5.99
C THR A 161 -18.21 -16.83 -5.09
N GLN A 162 -16.96 -17.08 -5.54
CA GLN A 162 -15.99 -17.86 -4.75
C GLN A 162 -15.63 -17.18 -3.43
N ASP A 163 -15.32 -17.98 -2.43
CA ASP A 163 -14.88 -17.48 -1.13
C ASP A 163 -13.56 -16.69 -1.22
N LEU A 164 -12.71 -17.05 -2.17
CA LEU A 164 -11.46 -16.36 -2.48
C LEU A 164 -11.47 -15.88 -3.94
N PRO A 165 -12.05 -14.70 -4.24
CA PRO A 165 -12.17 -14.20 -5.59
C PRO A 165 -10.83 -13.76 -6.18
N PRO A 166 -10.69 -13.69 -7.52
CA PRO A 166 -9.50 -13.18 -8.18
C PRO A 166 -9.10 -11.79 -7.68
N TYR A 167 -7.79 -11.56 -7.50
CA TYR A 167 -7.27 -10.35 -6.88
C TYR A 167 -6.13 -9.72 -7.68
N LEU A 168 -6.30 -8.46 -8.04
CA LEU A 168 -5.22 -7.64 -8.60
C LEU A 168 -4.41 -7.03 -7.46
N GLY A 169 -3.26 -7.61 -7.18
CA GLY A 169 -2.39 -7.18 -6.08
C GLY A 169 -0.99 -6.79 -6.56
N ASN A 170 -0.46 -5.70 -6.03
CA ASN A 170 0.87 -5.19 -6.32
C ASN A 170 1.08 -4.81 -7.81
N LEU A 171 0.07 -4.20 -8.43
CA LEU A 171 0.13 -3.78 -9.84
C LEU A 171 0.90 -2.48 -10.02
N GLU A 172 1.62 -2.38 -11.14
CA GLU A 172 2.04 -1.11 -11.71
C GLU A 172 0.97 -0.62 -12.70
N LEU A 173 0.25 0.43 -12.35
CA LEU A 173 -0.70 1.11 -13.23
C LEU A 173 -0.20 2.55 -13.43
N ARG A 174 0.71 2.73 -14.38
CA ARG A 174 1.38 4.01 -14.63
C ARG A 174 0.40 5.12 -14.96
N GLU A 175 -0.72 4.75 -15.57
CA GLU A 175 -1.81 5.63 -15.97
C GLU A 175 -2.47 6.33 -14.79
N LEU A 176 -2.49 5.66 -13.63
CA LEU A 176 -3.07 6.19 -12.41
C LEU A 176 -2.08 6.99 -11.55
N ASN A 177 -0.78 6.90 -11.84
CA ASN A 177 0.26 7.54 -11.01
C ASN A 177 0.06 9.06 -10.88
N ASN A 178 -0.29 9.73 -11.99
CA ASN A 178 -0.49 11.18 -12.03
C ASN A 178 -1.78 11.64 -11.32
N MET A 179 -2.65 10.69 -10.95
CA MET A 179 -3.88 10.93 -10.19
C MET A 179 -3.66 10.79 -8.68
N CYS A 180 -2.46 10.39 -8.25
CA CYS A 180 -2.07 10.24 -6.85
C CYS A 180 -1.16 11.40 -6.45
N HIS A 181 -1.61 12.26 -5.53
CA HIS A 181 -0.83 13.38 -5.02
C HIS A 181 -0.16 13.00 -3.69
N TRP A 182 0.82 12.09 -3.76
CA TRP A 182 1.54 11.60 -2.60
C TRP A 182 2.26 12.74 -1.86
N PRO A 183 2.11 12.84 -0.54
CA PRO A 183 2.88 13.82 0.24
C PRO A 183 4.37 13.46 0.26
N THR A 184 5.21 14.48 0.40
CA THR A 184 6.69 14.35 0.48
C THR A 184 7.14 13.98 1.89
N TYR A 185 6.59 12.91 2.44
CA TYR A 185 6.91 12.45 3.79
C TYR A 185 8.31 11.84 3.90
N PHE A 186 8.76 11.19 2.82
CA PHE A 186 10.07 10.59 2.69
C PHE A 186 10.80 11.17 1.49
N ASP A 187 12.12 11.25 1.58
CA ASP A 187 12.96 11.77 0.50
C ASP A 187 12.94 10.86 -0.75
N LYS A 188 12.86 9.55 -0.52
CA LYS A 188 12.76 8.56 -1.60
C LYS A 188 11.67 7.54 -1.29
N MET A 189 10.80 7.33 -2.26
CA MET A 189 9.76 6.31 -2.22
C MET A 189 9.77 5.51 -3.50
N GLY A 190 9.49 4.22 -3.41
CA GLY A 190 9.23 3.36 -4.57
C GLY A 190 8.05 3.87 -5.41
N PRO A 191 7.86 3.36 -6.63
CA PRO A 191 6.70 3.71 -7.45
C PRO A 191 5.41 3.26 -6.77
N PRO A 192 4.28 3.95 -7.03
CA PRO A 192 2.98 3.51 -6.55
C PRO A 192 2.65 2.09 -7.00
N ARG A 193 2.04 1.33 -6.12
CA ARG A 193 1.47 0.01 -6.39
C ARG A 193 -0.01 0.06 -6.13
N PHE A 194 -0.79 -0.65 -6.95
CA PHE A 194 -2.24 -0.66 -6.89
C PHE A 194 -2.77 -2.04 -6.53
N TRP A 195 -3.90 -2.02 -5.82
CA TRP A 195 -4.57 -3.19 -5.28
C TRP A 195 -6.06 -3.06 -5.55
N ILE A 196 -6.60 -3.89 -6.44
CA ILE A 196 -8.00 -3.81 -6.87
C ILE A 196 -8.64 -5.18 -6.68
N GLY A 197 -9.77 -5.22 -5.98
CA GLY A 197 -10.47 -6.47 -5.80
C GLY A 197 -11.80 -6.34 -5.10
N PRO A 198 -12.68 -7.36 -5.29
CA PRO A 198 -13.96 -7.42 -4.58
C PRO A 198 -13.77 -7.70 -3.08
N ALA A 199 -14.87 -7.67 -2.36
CA ALA A 199 -14.91 -8.13 -0.98
C ALA A 199 -14.28 -9.54 -0.87
N ARG A 200 -13.72 -9.87 0.29
CA ARG A 200 -13.06 -11.14 0.62
C ARG A 200 -11.65 -11.32 0.05
N THR A 201 -11.19 -10.49 -0.91
CA THR A 201 -9.78 -10.51 -1.30
C THR A 201 -8.88 -10.20 -0.13
N VAL A 202 -7.77 -10.94 -0.02
CA VAL A 202 -6.86 -10.84 1.12
C VAL A 202 -5.40 -10.84 0.68
N THR A 203 -4.58 -10.06 1.38
CA THR A 203 -3.13 -10.24 1.44
C THR A 203 -2.84 -10.80 2.83
N PRO A 204 -2.38 -12.07 2.94
CA PRO A 204 -2.22 -12.75 4.22
C PRO A 204 -1.17 -12.07 5.10
N LEU A 205 -1.15 -12.48 6.36
CA LEU A 205 -0.27 -11.91 7.38
C LEU A 205 1.20 -11.99 6.96
N HIS A 206 1.86 -10.86 6.93
CA HIS A 206 3.29 -10.71 6.58
C HIS A 206 3.85 -9.42 7.13
N CYS A 207 5.17 -9.28 7.13
CA CYS A 207 5.82 -8.01 7.38
C CYS A 207 6.78 -7.66 6.24
N ASP A 208 6.81 -6.37 5.89
CA ASP A 208 7.78 -5.77 4.98
C ASP A 208 8.91 -5.11 5.79
N TYR A 209 10.12 -5.04 5.22
CA TYR A 209 11.23 -4.31 5.82
C TYR A 209 11.45 -2.93 5.18
N ASP A 210 10.41 -2.39 4.60
CA ASP A 210 10.27 -1.00 4.19
C ASP A 210 9.11 -0.36 4.94
N ASP A 211 9.22 0.92 5.25
CA ASP A 211 8.07 1.69 5.71
C ASP A 211 7.03 1.75 4.60
N ASN A 212 5.78 1.57 4.94
CA ASN A 212 4.68 1.53 3.98
C ASN A 212 3.69 2.67 4.24
N ILE A 213 3.37 3.42 3.19
CA ILE A 213 2.23 4.34 3.18
C ILE A 213 1.17 3.78 2.27
N PHE A 214 0.04 3.44 2.83
CA PHE A 214 -1.10 2.83 2.18
C PHE A 214 -2.26 3.82 2.12
N ALA A 215 -2.74 4.15 0.91
CA ALA A 215 -3.87 5.03 0.65
C ALA A 215 -5.09 4.25 0.20
N GLN A 216 -6.22 4.44 0.86
CA GLN A 216 -7.50 3.85 0.48
C GLN A 216 -8.28 4.82 -0.39
N ILE A 217 -8.54 4.43 -1.64
CA ILE A 217 -9.17 5.29 -2.64
C ILE A 217 -10.69 5.13 -2.59
N TRP A 218 -11.18 3.89 -2.76
CA TRP A 218 -12.58 3.53 -2.59
C TRP A 218 -12.74 2.11 -2.07
N GLY A 219 -13.91 1.84 -1.48
CA GLY A 219 -14.15 0.63 -0.70
C GLY A 219 -13.47 0.68 0.67
N THR A 220 -13.73 -0.34 1.48
CA THR A 220 -13.27 -0.43 2.87
C THR A 220 -12.45 -1.69 3.05
N LYS A 221 -11.34 -1.57 3.79
CA LYS A 221 -10.48 -2.70 4.14
C LYS A 221 -10.31 -2.83 5.64
N ARG A 222 -10.25 -4.07 6.12
CA ARG A 222 -9.83 -4.43 7.47
C ARG A 222 -8.35 -4.79 7.44
N ILE A 223 -7.60 -4.27 8.39
CA ILE A 223 -6.18 -4.55 8.53
C ILE A 223 -5.93 -5.01 9.97
N PHE A 224 -5.30 -6.17 10.12
CA PHE A 224 -4.74 -6.60 11.40
C PHE A 224 -3.26 -6.25 11.42
N LEU A 225 -2.81 -5.72 12.56
CA LEU A 225 -1.44 -5.30 12.78
C LEU A 225 -0.87 -5.98 14.01
N SER A 226 0.40 -6.40 13.95
CA SER A 226 1.13 -6.91 15.12
C SER A 226 2.55 -6.32 15.14
N PRO A 227 3.06 -5.93 16.35
CA PRO A 227 4.36 -5.30 16.43
C PRO A 227 5.51 -6.27 16.13
N PRO A 228 6.66 -5.76 15.63
CA PRO A 228 7.77 -6.59 15.18
C PRO A 228 8.36 -7.52 16.25
N HIS A 229 8.33 -7.14 17.52
CA HIS A 229 8.86 -7.96 18.61
C HIS A 229 7.96 -9.15 19.00
N HIS A 230 6.78 -9.28 18.38
CA HIS A 230 5.90 -10.44 18.50
C HIS A 230 6.07 -11.45 17.36
N ASP A 231 7.04 -11.27 16.47
CA ASP A 231 7.19 -12.09 15.29
C ASP A 231 7.40 -13.59 15.60
N GLU A 232 8.09 -13.93 16.69
CA GLU A 232 8.28 -15.32 17.12
C GLU A 232 6.96 -16.04 17.45
N PHE A 233 5.93 -15.30 17.82
CA PHE A 233 4.59 -15.84 18.09
C PHE A 233 3.79 -16.05 16.79
N LEU A 234 4.23 -15.48 15.67
CA LEU A 234 3.52 -15.49 14.40
C LEU A 234 4.06 -16.51 13.39
N TYR A 235 4.99 -17.39 13.83
CA TYR A 235 5.54 -18.47 13.00
C TYR A 235 6.12 -17.99 11.67
N PRO A 236 7.06 -17.04 11.67
CA PRO A 236 7.55 -16.39 10.46
C PRO A 236 8.19 -17.36 9.49
N ASN A 237 7.79 -17.28 8.23
CA ASN A 237 8.42 -17.96 7.11
C ASN A 237 9.14 -16.94 6.23
N GLU A 238 10.43 -17.19 5.93
CA GLU A 238 11.11 -16.41 4.92
C GLU A 238 10.46 -16.65 3.55
N ALA A 239 9.65 -15.70 3.11
CA ALA A 239 8.93 -15.82 1.86
C ALA A 239 9.80 -15.41 0.66
N ASN A 240 10.65 -14.42 0.87
CA ASN A 240 11.67 -13.95 -0.09
C ASN A 240 12.60 -12.96 0.63
N ALA A 241 13.64 -12.48 -0.05
CA ALA A 241 14.66 -11.60 0.54
C ALA A 241 14.16 -10.19 0.97
N ILE A 242 12.89 -9.90 0.94
CA ILE A 242 12.33 -8.59 1.31
C ILE A 242 11.18 -8.65 2.31
N LEU A 243 10.66 -9.84 2.63
CA LEU A 243 9.57 -9.99 3.58
C LEU A 243 9.52 -11.38 4.23
N PHE A 244 8.89 -11.46 5.40
CA PHE A 244 8.49 -12.70 6.04
C PHE A 244 6.97 -12.82 6.03
N GLY A 245 6.47 -13.98 5.62
CA GLY A 245 5.06 -14.36 5.75
C GLY A 245 4.77 -15.06 7.06
N SER A 246 3.50 -15.16 7.41
CA SER A 246 3.00 -15.96 8.52
C SER A 246 1.88 -16.88 8.04
N PRO A 247 1.84 -18.14 8.48
CA PRO A 247 0.73 -19.05 8.18
C PRO A 247 -0.48 -18.82 9.10
N PHE A 248 -0.37 -17.94 10.11
CA PHE A 248 -1.44 -17.63 11.04
C PHE A 248 -2.44 -16.66 10.41
N ASP A 249 -3.73 -16.99 10.47
CA ASP A 249 -4.81 -16.07 10.07
C ASP A 249 -5.47 -15.45 11.30
N PRO A 250 -5.32 -14.16 11.57
CA PRO A 250 -5.94 -13.49 12.71
C PRO A 250 -7.46 -13.38 12.62
N GLU A 251 -8.08 -13.59 11.46
CA GLU A 251 -9.53 -13.57 11.27
C GLU A 251 -10.17 -14.94 11.53
N ALA A 252 -9.40 -16.02 11.38
CA ALA A 252 -9.81 -17.38 11.63
C ALA A 252 -8.71 -18.11 12.44
N PRO A 253 -8.45 -17.71 13.69
CA PRO A 253 -7.29 -18.16 14.44
C PRO A 253 -7.39 -19.64 14.82
N ASP A 254 -6.47 -20.44 14.29
CA ASP A 254 -6.27 -21.84 14.69
C ASP A 254 -5.19 -21.91 15.78
N PHE A 255 -5.60 -21.74 17.02
CA PHE A 255 -4.69 -21.79 18.17
C PHE A 255 -4.24 -23.19 18.56
N ASP A 256 -4.86 -24.23 18.04
CA ASP A 256 -4.38 -25.59 18.24
C ASP A 256 -3.16 -25.86 17.37
N ARG A 257 -3.19 -25.37 16.15
CA ARG A 257 -2.06 -25.41 15.21
C ARG A 257 -0.98 -24.36 15.55
N PHE A 258 -1.38 -23.19 16.02
CA PHE A 258 -0.51 -22.05 16.30
C PHE A 258 -0.64 -21.55 17.74
N PRO A 259 -0.28 -22.35 18.74
CA PRO A 259 -0.51 -22.03 20.16
C PRO A 259 0.21 -20.75 20.64
N LEU A 260 1.39 -20.43 20.08
CA LEU A 260 2.13 -19.21 20.44
C LEU A 260 1.42 -17.93 20.00
N ALA A 261 0.57 -18.01 18.97
CA ALA A 261 -0.15 -16.84 18.46
C ALA A 261 -1.12 -16.24 19.50
N ARG A 262 -1.48 -16.96 20.54
CA ARG A 262 -2.22 -16.42 21.71
C ARG A 262 -1.48 -15.30 22.44
N GLN A 263 -0.16 -15.22 22.29
CA GLN A 263 0.71 -14.21 22.91
C GLN A 263 0.94 -13.01 22.01
N ALA A 264 0.59 -13.11 20.74
CA ALA A 264 0.74 -12.00 19.80
C ALA A 264 -0.37 -10.97 20.03
N ALA A 265 0.02 -9.70 20.16
CA ALA A 265 -0.96 -8.61 20.10
C ALA A 265 -1.45 -8.47 18.65
N MET A 266 -2.77 -8.49 18.45
CA MET A 266 -3.42 -8.22 17.17
C MET A 266 -4.29 -6.98 17.31
N ILE A 267 -3.97 -5.97 16.53
CA ILE A 267 -4.64 -4.67 16.53
C ILE A 267 -5.45 -4.57 15.25
N GLU A 268 -6.77 -4.50 15.38
CA GLU A 268 -7.65 -4.31 14.22
C GLU A 268 -7.72 -2.84 13.83
N CYS A 269 -7.64 -2.58 12.54
CA CYS A 269 -7.79 -1.25 11.96
C CYS A 269 -8.66 -1.31 10.71
N VAL A 270 -9.73 -0.50 10.66
CA VAL A 270 -10.56 -0.33 9.47
C VAL A 270 -10.13 0.92 8.73
N VAL A 271 -9.79 0.75 7.45
CA VAL A 271 -9.35 1.83 6.55
C VAL A 271 -10.48 2.13 5.56
N ASN A 272 -10.96 3.36 5.60
CA ASN A 272 -12.08 3.84 4.79
C ASN A 272 -11.58 4.70 3.61
N PRO A 273 -12.41 4.94 2.59
CA PRO A 273 -12.06 5.89 1.52
C PRO A 273 -11.58 7.23 2.09
N GLY A 274 -10.47 7.73 1.58
CA GLY A 274 -9.85 8.96 2.06
C GLY A 274 -8.78 8.78 3.14
N ASP A 275 -8.70 7.60 3.77
CA ASP A 275 -7.69 7.28 4.79
C ASP A 275 -6.33 6.96 4.15
N MET A 276 -5.27 7.34 4.84
CA MET A 276 -3.89 6.93 4.56
C MET A 276 -3.30 6.28 5.81
N LEU A 277 -2.89 5.03 5.71
CA LEU A 277 -2.26 4.30 6.82
C LEU A 277 -0.74 4.28 6.66
N TYR A 278 -0.03 4.69 7.69
CA TYR A 278 1.40 4.44 7.83
C TYR A 278 1.61 3.12 8.59
N VAL A 279 2.38 2.22 7.99
CA VAL A 279 2.81 0.96 8.61
C VAL A 279 4.34 0.97 8.68
N PRO A 280 4.94 1.05 9.88
CA PRO A 280 6.39 1.00 10.02
C PRO A 280 6.96 -0.35 9.57
N ALA A 281 8.20 -0.35 9.10
CA ALA A 281 8.93 -1.55 8.73
C ALA A 281 8.90 -2.60 9.86
N GLY A 282 8.73 -3.86 9.47
CA GLY A 282 8.68 -5.00 10.39
C GLY A 282 7.34 -5.22 11.09
N TRP A 283 6.40 -4.28 11.02
CA TRP A 283 5.05 -4.52 11.52
C TRP A 283 4.33 -5.57 10.67
N TYR A 284 3.90 -6.67 11.30
CA TYR A 284 3.07 -7.66 10.65
C TYR A 284 1.72 -7.07 10.30
N HIS A 285 1.23 -7.37 9.10
CA HIS A 285 -0.09 -6.91 8.68
C HIS A 285 -0.77 -7.90 7.74
N GLN A 286 -2.07 -8.11 7.97
CA GLN A 286 -2.99 -8.77 7.07
C GLN A 286 -3.99 -7.75 6.56
N VAL A 287 -4.29 -7.78 5.25
CA VAL A 287 -5.22 -6.84 4.63
C VAL A 287 -6.33 -7.58 3.93
N ARG A 288 -7.58 -7.38 4.36
CA ARG A 288 -8.78 -7.93 3.74
C ARG A 288 -9.70 -6.84 3.22
N ALA A 289 -10.20 -6.98 2.01
CA ALA A 289 -11.24 -6.12 1.47
C ALA A 289 -12.61 -6.51 2.04
N LEU A 290 -13.31 -5.54 2.63
CA LEU A 290 -14.68 -5.71 3.11
C LEU A 290 -15.71 -5.41 2.03
N THR A 291 -15.35 -4.55 1.08
CA THR A 291 -16.14 -4.21 -0.10
C THR A 291 -15.24 -4.23 -1.34
N PHE A 292 -15.81 -4.11 -2.54
CA PHE A 292 -15.00 -3.87 -3.73
C PHE A 292 -14.15 -2.60 -3.54
N SER A 293 -12.85 -2.70 -3.74
CA SER A 293 -11.93 -1.67 -3.29
C SER A 293 -10.77 -1.42 -4.27
N LEU A 294 -10.31 -0.16 -4.28
CA LEU A 294 -9.04 0.27 -4.85
C LEU A 294 -8.21 0.91 -3.74
N SER A 295 -6.99 0.45 -3.62
CA SER A 295 -5.98 1.08 -2.78
C SER A 295 -4.70 1.29 -3.57
N SER A 296 -3.88 2.21 -3.10
CA SER A 296 -2.51 2.37 -3.59
C SER A 296 -1.55 2.45 -2.41
N ASN A 297 -0.33 1.97 -2.60
CA ASN A 297 0.71 2.14 -1.58
C ASN A 297 2.07 2.45 -2.21
N ARG A 298 2.95 2.98 -1.38
CA ARG A 298 4.36 3.17 -1.69
C ARG A 298 5.21 2.75 -0.50
N TRP A 299 6.36 2.18 -0.80
CA TRP A 299 7.36 1.82 0.20
C TRP A 299 8.50 2.81 0.22
N ALA A 300 8.99 3.09 1.43
CA ALA A 300 10.15 3.92 1.70
C ALA A 300 11.16 3.15 2.56
N ARG A 301 12.44 3.35 2.28
CA ARG A 301 13.52 2.63 2.98
C ARG A 301 14.09 3.37 4.19
N SER A 302 13.31 4.22 4.83
CA SER A 302 13.84 5.10 5.87
C SER A 302 13.94 4.43 7.24
N MET A 303 13.01 3.56 7.61
CA MET A 303 12.97 2.85 8.90
C MET A 303 13.43 3.69 10.10
N PRO A 304 12.84 4.87 10.33
CA PRO A 304 13.41 5.86 11.23
C PRO A 304 13.53 5.38 12.68
N PHE A 305 12.58 4.56 13.15
CA PHE A 305 12.60 4.05 14.52
C PHE A 305 13.65 2.96 14.74
N ALA A 306 13.85 2.09 13.76
CA ALA A 306 14.81 0.99 13.85
C ALA A 306 16.27 1.47 13.74
N LEU A 307 16.48 2.61 13.08
CA LEU A 307 17.82 3.13 12.81
C LEU A 307 18.27 4.20 13.81
N ASN A 308 17.41 4.65 14.71
CA ASN A 308 17.70 5.74 15.63
C ASN A 308 18.84 5.44 16.62
N GLY A 309 19.16 4.17 16.87
CA GLY A 309 20.21 3.75 17.82
C GLY A 309 21.51 3.23 17.18
N ASP A 310 21.48 2.82 15.91
CA ASP A 310 22.63 2.17 15.28
C ASP A 310 23.11 2.93 14.04
N ALA A 311 24.22 3.65 14.20
CA ALA A 311 24.86 4.41 13.13
C ALA A 311 25.39 3.50 12.00
N SER A 312 25.62 2.20 12.25
CA SER A 312 26.09 1.25 11.23
C SER A 312 25.01 0.93 10.21
N LEU A 313 23.74 0.95 10.63
CA LEU A 313 22.59 0.73 9.76
C LEU A 313 22.25 1.96 8.90
N ARG A 314 22.81 3.13 9.22
CA ARG A 314 22.59 4.39 8.49
C ARG A 314 23.51 4.60 7.28
N ARG A 315 24.48 3.72 7.05
CA ARG A 315 25.49 3.88 5.98
C ARG A 315 24.95 3.80 4.55
N GLY A 316 23.67 3.56 4.35
CA GLY A 316 23.02 3.49 3.04
C GLY A 316 22.47 4.80 2.49
N ASP A 317 22.57 5.91 3.20
CA ASP A 317 22.00 7.22 2.83
C ASP A 317 22.97 8.14 2.05
N ARG A 318 23.92 7.59 1.28
CA ARG A 318 24.79 8.39 0.40
C ARG A 318 24.44 8.23 -1.05
#